data_2ebc6ef4a25a90bb2646bee4f26e20f5
#
_entry.id   2ebc6ef4a25a90bb2646bee4f26e20f5
#
_cell.length_a   1.000
_cell.length_b   1.000
_cell.length_c   1.000
_cell.angle_alpha   90.00
_cell.angle_beta   90.00
_cell.angle_gamma   90.00
#
_symmetry.space_group_name_H-M   'P 1'
#
loop_
_entity.id
_entity.type
_entity.pdbx_description
1 polymer ?
#
loop_
_entity_poly.entity_id
_entity_poly.type
_entity_poly.pdbx_seq_one_letter_code
_entity_poly.pdbx_strand_id
1 'polypeptide(L)'
;MKAEDKKIRTFAAHLEEQYGKIGTEERDKYEEEYESFELGVLIQEMRKERGLTQEQLALKCGTTKNYISKIENNASDIRLSTLMRIIRQGLGGHLKLSLTA
;
A
#
# COMPACT_ATOMS: atom_id res chain seq x y z
N MET A 1 -3.90 13.51 3.59
CA MET A 1 -3.74 13.68 2.15
C MET A 1 -2.42 14.31 1.81
N LYS A 2 -2.25 15.56 2.19
CA LYS A 2 -1.00 16.27 1.88
C LYS A 2 0.22 15.65 2.54
N ALA A 3 0.07 15.10 3.75
CA ALA A 3 1.18 14.43 4.44
C ALA A 3 1.61 13.15 3.73
N GLU A 4 0.65 12.40 3.19
CA GLU A 4 0.94 11.20 2.41
C GLU A 4 1.64 11.54 1.10
N ASP A 5 1.17 12.58 0.41
CA ASP A 5 1.78 13.05 -0.84
C ASP A 5 3.24 13.49 -0.61
N LYS A 6 3.48 14.21 0.47
CA LYS A 6 4.85 14.62 0.84
C LYS A 6 5.74 13.41 1.14
N LYS A 7 5.21 12.43 1.87
CA LYS A 7 5.95 11.22 2.20
C LYS A 7 6.35 10.46 0.94
N ILE A 8 5.42 10.28 0.01
CA ILE A 8 5.67 9.58 -1.24
C ILE A 8 6.72 10.32 -2.08
N ARG A 9 6.61 11.63 -2.20
CA ARG A 9 7.57 12.44 -2.95
C ARG A 9 8.97 12.37 -2.33
N THR A 10 9.07 12.39 -1.01
CA THR A 10 10.35 12.29 -0.31
C THR A 10 11.01 10.94 -0.59
N PHE A 11 10.23 9.86 -0.58
CA PHE A 11 10.75 8.56 -0.92
C PHE A 11 11.19 8.47 -2.38
N ALA A 12 10.43 9.04 -3.30
CA ALA A 12 10.81 9.05 -4.70
C ALA A 12 12.14 9.76 -4.92
N ALA A 13 12.34 10.91 -4.28
CA ALA A 13 13.60 11.65 -4.36
C ALA A 13 14.76 10.83 -3.78
N HIS A 14 14.55 10.19 -2.64
CA HIS A 14 15.54 9.32 -2.02
C HIS A 14 15.94 8.16 -2.93
N LEU A 15 14.98 7.54 -3.58
CA LEU A 15 15.24 6.46 -4.51
C LEU A 15 16.07 6.92 -5.71
N GLU A 16 15.79 8.10 -6.23
CA GLU A 16 16.59 8.65 -7.33
C GLU A 16 18.05 8.85 -6.95
N GLU A 17 18.30 9.29 -5.72
CA GLU A 17 19.67 9.47 -5.23
C GLU A 17 20.41 8.15 -5.08
N GLN A 18 19.73 7.11 -4.60
CA GLN A 18 20.36 5.82 -4.32
C GLN A 18 20.41 4.88 -5.51
N TYR A 19 19.37 4.85 -6.33
CA TYR A 19 19.19 3.84 -7.37
C TYR A 19 19.17 4.39 -8.79
N GLY A 20 19.38 5.68 -8.95
CA GLY A 20 19.40 6.32 -10.23
C GLY A 20 18.05 6.91 -10.63
N LYS A 21 18.01 7.46 -11.84
CA LYS A 21 16.82 8.14 -12.34
C LYS A 21 15.73 7.16 -12.74
N ILE A 22 14.48 7.60 -12.64
CA ILE A 22 13.33 6.87 -13.15
C ILE A 22 13.54 6.62 -14.64
N GLY A 23 13.25 5.40 -15.08
CA GLY A 23 13.45 4.99 -16.46
C GLY A 23 14.62 4.04 -16.66
N THR A 24 15.49 3.88 -15.66
CA THR A 24 16.50 2.83 -15.69
C THR A 24 15.85 1.51 -15.22
N GLU A 25 16.29 0.40 -15.77
CA GLU A 25 15.73 -0.91 -15.45
C GLU A 25 15.83 -1.24 -13.95
N GLU A 26 16.99 -0.98 -13.35
CA GLU A 26 17.19 -1.22 -11.92
C GLU A 26 16.29 -0.36 -11.06
N ARG A 27 16.14 0.91 -11.41
CA ARG A 27 15.32 1.85 -10.67
C ARG A 27 13.84 1.46 -10.75
N ASP A 28 13.36 1.10 -11.94
CA ASP A 28 11.96 0.73 -12.14
C ASP A 28 11.60 -0.53 -11.36
N LYS A 29 12.46 -1.53 -11.38
CA LYS A 29 12.25 -2.76 -10.63
C LYS A 29 12.20 -2.51 -9.12
N TYR A 30 13.13 -1.73 -8.61
CA TYR A 30 13.17 -1.38 -7.20
C TYR A 30 11.91 -0.61 -6.78
N GLU A 31 11.47 0.31 -7.63
CA GLU A 31 10.30 1.13 -7.36
C GLU A 31 9.03 0.28 -7.27
N GLU A 32 8.86 -0.72 -8.14
CA GLU A 32 7.74 -1.66 -8.06
C GLU A 32 7.71 -2.40 -6.73
N GLU A 33 8.84 -2.94 -6.30
CA GLU A 33 8.97 -3.66 -5.04
C GLU A 33 8.67 -2.74 -3.86
N TYR A 34 9.16 -1.52 -3.90
CA TYR A 34 8.95 -0.52 -2.87
C TYR A 34 7.48 -0.12 -2.77
N GLU A 35 6.82 0.14 -3.89
CA GLU A 35 5.41 0.52 -3.91
C GLU A 35 4.52 -0.58 -3.33
N SER A 36 4.82 -1.84 -3.65
CA SER A 36 4.09 -2.98 -3.10
C SER A 36 4.25 -3.07 -1.59
N PHE A 37 5.46 -2.87 -1.10
CA PHE A 37 5.75 -2.84 0.33
C PHE A 37 5.04 -1.69 1.02
N GLU A 38 5.10 -0.50 0.45
CA GLU A 38 4.49 0.69 1.04
C GLU A 38 2.98 0.58 1.12
N LEU A 39 2.33 0.01 0.11
CA LEU A 39 0.89 -0.21 0.15
C LEU A 39 0.50 -1.10 1.33
N GLY A 40 1.27 -2.16 1.56
CA GLY A 40 1.04 -3.03 2.72
C GLY A 40 1.18 -2.29 4.04
N VAL A 41 2.19 -1.44 4.16
CA VAL A 41 2.41 -0.62 5.36
C VAL A 41 1.27 0.36 5.57
N LEU A 42 0.77 0.99 4.51
CA LEU A 42 -0.35 1.91 4.61
C LEU A 42 -1.63 1.21 5.10
N ILE A 43 -1.90 0.03 4.58
CA ILE A 43 -3.04 -0.78 5.04
C ILE A 43 -2.90 -1.07 6.53
N GLN A 44 -1.71 -1.49 6.96
CA GLN A 44 -1.43 -1.76 8.36
C GLN A 44 -1.62 -0.54 9.25
N GLU A 45 -1.08 0.60 8.84
CA GLU A 45 -1.21 1.84 9.59
C GLU A 45 -2.67 2.27 9.74
N MET A 46 -3.44 2.21 8.65
CA MET A 46 -4.87 2.53 8.68
C MET A 46 -5.63 1.59 9.60
N ARG A 47 -5.29 0.31 9.55
CA ARG A 47 -5.91 -0.68 10.44
C ARG A 47 -5.67 -0.34 11.91
N LYS A 48 -4.43 -0.02 12.25
CA LYS A 48 -4.05 0.33 13.62
C LYS A 48 -4.71 1.61 14.09
N GLU A 49 -4.80 2.60 13.23
CA GLU A 49 -5.49 3.87 13.55
C GLU A 49 -6.95 3.64 13.90
N ARG A 50 -7.57 2.64 13.29
CA ARG A 50 -8.97 2.29 13.57
C ARG A 50 -9.13 1.31 14.72
N GLY A 51 -8.03 0.95 15.38
CA GLY A 51 -8.06 0.04 16.52
C GLY A 51 -8.46 -1.38 16.15
N LEU A 52 -8.22 -1.80 14.93
CA LEU A 52 -8.60 -3.14 14.47
C LEU A 52 -7.41 -4.10 14.52
N THR A 53 -7.67 -5.34 14.92
CA THR A 53 -6.70 -6.43 14.73
C THR A 53 -6.77 -6.91 13.28
N GLN A 54 -5.77 -7.68 12.86
CA GLN A 54 -5.80 -8.30 11.54
C GLN A 54 -7.01 -9.20 11.38
N GLU A 55 -7.37 -9.92 12.42
CA GLU A 55 -8.53 -10.79 12.41
C GLU A 55 -9.84 -10.02 12.27
N GLN A 56 -9.96 -8.90 12.97
CA GLN A 56 -11.15 -8.05 12.88
C GLN A 56 -11.28 -7.45 11.49
N LEU A 57 -10.17 -6.98 10.91
CA LEU A 57 -10.19 -6.46 9.55
C LEU A 57 -10.59 -7.56 8.56
N ALA A 58 -10.05 -8.75 8.72
CA ALA A 58 -10.38 -9.89 7.87
C ALA A 58 -11.88 -10.21 7.90
N LEU A 59 -12.48 -10.20 9.08
CA LEU A 59 -13.92 -10.44 9.22
C LEU A 59 -14.74 -9.39 8.48
N LYS A 60 -14.34 -8.13 8.59
CA LYS A 60 -15.05 -7.04 7.90
C LYS A 60 -14.97 -7.15 6.38
N CYS A 61 -13.86 -7.67 5.87
CA CYS A 61 -13.63 -7.79 4.43
C CYS A 61 -14.06 -9.13 3.86
N GLY A 62 -14.46 -10.08 4.69
CA GLY A 62 -14.80 -11.43 4.23
C GLY A 62 -13.58 -12.24 3.78
N THR A 63 -12.45 -12.07 4.45
CA THR A 63 -11.23 -12.82 4.16
C THR A 63 -10.64 -13.41 5.44
N THR A 64 -9.40 -13.87 5.39
CA THR A 64 -8.74 -14.51 6.52
C THR A 64 -7.65 -13.61 7.11
N LYS A 65 -7.34 -13.81 8.39
CA LYS A 65 -6.23 -13.15 9.05
C LYS A 65 -4.92 -13.37 8.31
N ASN A 66 -4.68 -14.59 7.84
CA ASN A 66 -3.46 -14.91 7.12
C ASN A 66 -3.32 -14.10 5.84
N TYR A 67 -4.42 -13.89 5.13
CA TYR A 67 -4.43 -13.07 3.92
C TYR A 67 -4.10 -11.62 4.25
N ILE A 68 -4.71 -11.06 5.28
CA ILE A 68 -4.42 -9.68 5.72
C ILE A 68 -2.94 -9.55 6.12
N SER A 69 -2.42 -10.49 6.88
CA SER A 69 -1.02 -10.49 7.27
C SER A 69 -0.09 -10.51 6.06
N LYS A 70 -0.41 -11.34 5.07
CA LYS A 70 0.35 -11.42 3.83
C LYS A 70 0.36 -10.10 3.08
N ILE A 71 -0.80 -9.46 2.94
CA ILE A 71 -0.92 -8.19 2.23
C ILE A 71 -0.16 -7.08 2.96
N GLU A 72 -0.25 -7.03 4.27
CA GLU A 72 0.44 -6.00 5.06
C GLU A 72 1.95 -6.13 4.96
N ASN A 73 2.45 -7.34 4.74
CA ASN A 73 3.88 -7.56 4.53
C ASN A 73 4.31 -7.26 3.10
N ASN A 74 3.48 -7.58 2.13
CA ASN A 74 3.76 -7.30 0.73
C ASN A 74 2.46 -7.42 -0.09
N ALA A 75 2.04 -6.32 -0.68
CA ALA A 75 0.80 -6.24 -1.45
C ALA A 75 1.01 -6.43 -2.96
N SER A 76 2.10 -7.08 -3.38
CA SER A 76 2.45 -7.20 -4.81
C SER A 76 1.41 -7.93 -5.65
N ASP A 77 0.72 -8.90 -5.08
CA ASP A 77 -0.24 -9.74 -5.81
C ASP A 77 -1.70 -9.42 -5.50
N ILE A 78 -1.96 -8.29 -4.87
CA ILE A 78 -3.32 -7.94 -4.52
C ILE A 78 -4.12 -7.52 -5.75
N ARG A 79 -5.34 -8.05 -5.86
CA ARG A 79 -6.25 -7.62 -6.91
C ARG A 79 -6.86 -6.27 -6.53
N LEU A 80 -7.09 -5.43 -7.53
CA LEU A 80 -7.72 -4.14 -7.31
C LEU A 80 -9.07 -4.27 -6.61
N SER A 81 -9.88 -5.24 -7.00
CA SER A 81 -11.18 -5.47 -6.38
C SER A 81 -11.05 -5.81 -4.89
N THR A 82 -10.05 -6.61 -4.54
CA THR A 82 -9.78 -6.98 -3.15
C THR A 82 -9.29 -5.78 -2.36
N LEU A 83 -8.39 -4.98 -2.94
CA LEU A 83 -7.88 -3.77 -2.32
C LEU A 83 -9.03 -2.80 -2.02
N MET A 84 -9.92 -2.58 -2.98
CA MET A 84 -11.07 -1.71 -2.79
C MET A 84 -12.00 -2.21 -1.69
N ARG A 85 -12.19 -3.53 -1.59
CA ARG A 85 -13.01 -4.14 -0.54
C ARG A 85 -12.40 -3.91 0.84
N ILE A 86 -11.09 -4.10 0.96
CA ILE A 86 -10.38 -3.88 2.23
C ILE A 86 -10.51 -2.43 2.66
N ILE A 87 -10.31 -1.50 1.75
CA ILE A 87 -10.34 -0.08 2.06
C ILE A 87 -11.76 0.39 2.38
N ARG A 88 -12.75 0.01 1.57
CA ARG A 88 -14.12 0.45 1.76
C ARG A 88 -14.84 -0.27 2.90
N GLN A 89 -14.85 -1.59 2.86
CA GLN A 89 -15.61 -2.38 3.83
C GLN A 89 -14.83 -2.59 5.13
N GLY A 90 -13.53 -2.79 5.03
CA GLY A 90 -12.70 -3.05 6.20
C GLY A 90 -12.31 -1.79 6.94
N LEU A 91 -11.76 -0.83 6.23
CA LEU A 91 -11.19 0.37 6.82
C LEU A 91 -12.12 1.59 6.77
N GLY A 92 -13.23 1.50 6.06
CA GLY A 92 -14.18 2.61 5.96
C GLY A 92 -13.64 3.82 5.22
N GLY A 93 -12.63 3.62 4.38
CA GLY A 93 -11.99 4.68 3.64
C GLY A 93 -12.33 4.66 2.16
N HIS A 94 -11.57 5.43 1.39
CA HIS A 94 -11.70 5.51 -0.06
C HIS A 94 -10.35 5.34 -0.72
N LEU A 95 -10.34 4.60 -1.83
CA LEU A 95 -9.15 4.51 -2.66
C LEU A 95 -9.22 5.57 -3.74
N LYS A 96 -8.17 6.38 -3.83
CA LYS A 96 -8.03 7.39 -4.86
C LYS A 96 -6.84 7.02 -5.72
N LEU A 97 -7.08 6.80 -7.00
CA LEU A 97 -6.03 6.45 -7.96
C LEU A 97 -5.68 7.69 -8.78
N SER A 98 -4.39 7.88 -9.01
CA SER A 98 -3.88 8.95 -9.84
C SER A 98 -2.92 8.36 -10.87
N LEU A 99 -3.15 8.69 -12.13
CA LEU A 99 -2.28 8.29 -13.23
C LEU A 99 -1.55 9.52 -13.77
N THR A 100 -0.25 9.43 -13.85
CA THR A 100 0.57 10.47 -14.47
C THR A 100 1.31 9.87 -15.66
N ALA A 101 1.20 10.52 -16.79
CA ALA A 101 1.89 10.09 -18.00
C ALA A 101 3.27 10.73 -18.11
#